data_710be932513ebb2c8d155e85113e6273
#
_entry.id   710be932513ebb2c8d155e85113e6273
#
_cell.length_a   1.000
_cell.length_b   1.000
_cell.length_c   1.000
_cell.angle_alpha   90.00
_cell.angle_beta   90.00
_cell.angle_gamma   90.00
#
_symmetry.space_group_name_H-M   'P 1'
#
loop_
_entity.id
_entity.type
_entity.pdbx_description
1 polymer ?
#
loop_
_entity_poly.entity_id
_entity_poly.type
_entity_poly.pdbx_seq_one_letter_code
_entity_poly.pdbx_strand_id
1 'polypeptide(L)'
;VQLADALAVSKSSLYRKMKIATGLSPIEFIRNIRLKHGSQLLKDKSISVAEVAYECGFSNPKYFATCFKEEFGVTPKEYQKSC
;
A
#
# COMPACT_ATOMS: atom_id res chain seq x y z
N VAL A 1 -4.77 3.48 -14.83
CA VAL A 1 -4.24 2.27 -15.43
C VAL A 1 -4.36 2.32 -16.93
N GLN A 2 -5.57 2.55 -17.41
CA GLN A 2 -5.77 2.68 -18.84
C GLN A 2 -5.01 3.87 -19.41
N LEU A 3 -4.94 4.92 -18.64
CA LEU A 3 -4.18 6.10 -19.02
C LEU A 3 -2.72 5.76 -19.19
N ALA A 4 -2.18 4.95 -18.29
CA ALA A 4 -0.80 4.51 -18.39
C ALA A 4 -0.61 3.61 -19.60
N ASP A 5 -1.59 2.76 -19.90
CA ASP A 5 -1.53 1.88 -21.07
C ASP A 5 -1.58 2.68 -22.37
N ALA A 6 -2.47 3.65 -22.42
CA ALA A 6 -2.58 4.52 -23.59
C ALA A 6 -1.30 5.31 -23.82
N LEU A 7 -0.56 5.57 -22.77
CA LEU A 7 0.68 6.31 -22.81
C LEU A 7 1.88 5.43 -22.54
N ALA A 8 1.84 4.21 -23.05
CA ALA A 8 2.90 3.24 -22.81
C ALA A 8 4.28 3.79 -23.16
N VAL A 9 4.38 4.55 -24.24
CA VAL A 9 5.65 5.17 -24.63
C VAL A 9 6.12 6.20 -23.63
N SER A 10 5.22 6.68 -22.78
CA SER A 10 5.51 7.68 -21.78
C SER A 10 5.62 7.12 -20.37
N LYS A 11 5.75 5.81 -20.25
CA LYS A 11 5.81 5.18 -18.93
C LYS A 11 6.90 5.77 -18.06
N SER A 12 8.07 5.99 -18.64
CA SER A 12 9.18 6.63 -17.94
C SER A 12 8.87 8.05 -17.53
N SER A 13 8.14 8.78 -18.38
CA SER A 13 7.74 10.14 -18.08
C SER A 13 6.74 10.19 -16.93
N LEU A 14 5.80 9.24 -16.90
CA LEU A 14 4.84 9.14 -15.82
C LEU A 14 5.54 8.86 -14.49
N TYR A 15 6.47 7.91 -14.51
CA TYR A 15 7.27 7.58 -13.33
C TYR A 15 7.99 8.84 -12.82
N ARG A 16 8.62 9.57 -13.72
CA ARG A 16 9.38 10.76 -13.36
C ARG A 16 8.47 11.84 -12.78
N LYS A 17 7.31 12.03 -13.38
CA LYS A 17 6.35 13.02 -12.91
C LYS A 17 5.84 12.70 -11.52
N MET A 18 5.51 11.45 -11.26
CA MET A 18 5.06 11.04 -9.93
C MET A 18 6.15 11.24 -8.90
N LYS A 19 7.39 10.90 -9.23
CA LYS A 19 8.51 11.06 -8.33
C LYS A 19 8.72 12.54 -7.96
N ILE A 20 8.61 13.42 -8.94
CA ILE A 20 8.77 14.85 -8.71
C ILE A 20 7.62 15.40 -7.88
N ALA A 21 6.40 15.00 -8.20
CA ALA A 21 5.21 15.55 -7.53
C ALA A 21 5.03 15.03 -6.12
N THR A 22 5.31 13.76 -5.87
CA THR A 22 5.02 13.11 -4.58
C THR A 22 6.28 12.69 -3.83
N GLY A 23 7.42 12.68 -4.49
CA GLY A 23 8.64 12.13 -3.92
C GLY A 23 8.68 10.61 -3.93
N LEU A 24 7.67 9.97 -4.52
CA LEU A 24 7.54 8.52 -4.54
C LEU A 24 7.44 7.99 -5.96
N SER A 25 7.96 6.78 -6.18
CA SER A 25 7.74 6.09 -7.44
C SER A 25 6.27 5.63 -7.50
N PRO A 26 5.74 5.29 -8.69
CA PRO A 26 4.38 4.78 -8.79
C PRO A 26 4.13 3.56 -7.91
N ILE A 27 5.10 2.66 -7.80
CA ILE A 27 4.97 1.47 -6.97
C ILE A 27 4.87 1.85 -5.50
N GLU A 28 5.72 2.77 -5.05
CA GLU A 28 5.71 3.24 -3.67
C GLU A 28 4.41 3.98 -3.35
N PHE A 29 3.92 4.77 -4.29
CA PHE A 29 2.69 5.52 -4.12
C PHE A 29 1.50 4.59 -3.95
N ILE A 30 1.40 3.58 -4.82
CA ILE A 30 0.32 2.60 -4.76
C ILE A 30 0.42 1.80 -3.45
N ARG A 31 1.63 1.41 -3.08
CA ARG A 31 1.85 0.68 -1.84
C ARG A 31 1.38 1.49 -0.63
N ASN A 32 1.68 2.77 -0.59
CA ASN A 32 1.26 3.63 0.51
C ASN A 32 -0.25 3.76 0.59
N ILE A 33 -0.92 3.86 -0.56
CA ILE A 33 -2.38 3.88 -0.60
C ILE A 33 -2.95 2.59 -0.04
N ARG A 34 -2.38 1.46 -0.43
CA ARG A 34 -2.81 0.15 0.05
C ARG A 34 -2.60 0.00 1.55
N LEU A 35 -1.45 0.47 2.06
CA LEU A 35 -1.17 0.42 3.49
C LEU A 35 -2.14 1.28 4.28
N LYS A 36 -2.47 2.45 3.75
CA LYS A 36 -3.44 3.33 4.38
C LYS A 36 -4.82 2.67 4.45
N HIS A 37 -5.23 2.03 3.36
CA HIS A 37 -6.48 1.28 3.33
C HIS A 37 -6.44 0.14 4.35
N GLY A 38 -5.32 -0.58 4.41
CA GLY A 38 -5.14 -1.65 5.39
C GLY A 38 -5.26 -1.16 6.82
N SER A 39 -4.71 0.02 7.12
CA SER A 39 -4.80 0.58 8.45
C SER A 39 -6.26 0.86 8.86
N GLN A 40 -7.09 1.26 7.91
CA GLN A 40 -8.51 1.45 8.17
C GLN A 40 -9.22 0.12 8.42
N LEU A 41 -8.90 -0.89 7.62
CA LEU A 41 -9.50 -2.22 7.78
C LEU A 41 -9.11 -2.87 9.10
N LEU A 42 -7.89 -2.61 9.58
CA LEU A 42 -7.42 -3.18 10.84
C LEU A 42 -8.21 -2.72 12.06
N LYS A 43 -8.93 -1.61 11.93
CA LYS A 43 -9.78 -1.12 13.01
C LYS A 43 -10.94 -2.07 13.30
N ASP A 44 -11.31 -2.90 12.32
CA ASP A 44 -12.29 -3.95 12.52
C ASP A 44 -11.57 -5.18 13.04
N LYS A 45 -11.71 -5.45 14.33
CA LYS A 45 -10.99 -6.56 14.98
C LYS A 45 -11.55 -7.93 14.62
N SER A 46 -12.65 -7.99 13.89
CA SER A 46 -13.21 -9.25 13.43
C SER A 46 -12.48 -9.77 12.18
N ILE A 47 -11.66 -8.95 11.54
CA ILE A 47 -10.93 -9.32 10.34
C ILE A 47 -9.49 -9.62 10.72
N SER A 48 -8.96 -10.76 10.23
CA SER A 48 -7.57 -11.12 10.50
C SER A 48 -6.62 -10.24 9.69
N VAL A 49 -5.36 -10.16 10.14
CA VAL A 49 -4.33 -9.43 9.43
C VAL A 49 -4.15 -9.97 8.01
N ALA A 50 -4.21 -11.30 7.86
CA ALA A 50 -4.09 -11.91 6.54
C ALA A 50 -5.21 -11.46 5.60
N GLU A 51 -6.43 -11.42 6.10
CA GLU A 51 -7.57 -10.95 5.32
C GLU A 51 -7.40 -9.50 4.92
N VAL A 52 -6.94 -8.66 5.87
CA VAL A 52 -6.69 -7.25 5.58
C VAL A 52 -5.67 -7.12 4.46
N ALA A 53 -4.59 -7.90 4.52
CA ALA A 53 -3.55 -7.85 3.50
C ALA A 53 -4.13 -8.11 2.11
N TYR A 54 -4.92 -9.16 1.98
CA TYR A 54 -5.53 -9.49 0.68
C TYR A 54 -6.56 -8.45 0.25
N GLU A 55 -7.35 -7.96 1.17
CA GLU A 55 -8.38 -6.96 0.86
C GLU A 55 -7.77 -5.66 0.36
N CYS A 56 -6.65 -5.25 0.89
CA CYS A 56 -6.03 -4.00 0.44
C CYS A 56 -5.06 -4.19 -0.72
N GLY A 57 -5.00 -5.39 -1.28
CA GLY A 57 -4.29 -5.61 -2.54
C GLY A 57 -2.91 -6.24 -2.43
N PHE A 58 -2.50 -6.67 -1.26
CA PHE A 58 -1.25 -7.40 -1.12
C PHE A 58 -1.47 -8.87 -1.38
N SER A 59 -0.55 -9.49 -2.11
CA SER A 59 -0.64 -10.92 -2.41
C SER A 59 -0.02 -11.78 -1.32
N ASN A 60 0.73 -11.17 -0.41
CA ASN A 60 1.46 -11.89 0.63
C ASN A 60 1.30 -11.14 1.96
N PRO A 61 0.63 -11.75 2.96
CA PRO A 61 0.45 -11.10 4.26
C PRO A 61 1.75 -10.75 4.96
N LYS A 62 2.79 -11.56 4.76
CA LYS A 62 4.08 -11.33 5.36
C LYS A 62 4.72 -10.05 4.80
N TYR A 63 4.63 -9.87 3.51
CA TYR A 63 5.12 -8.65 2.86
C TYR A 63 4.33 -7.43 3.32
N PHE A 64 3.01 -7.58 3.42
CA PHE A 64 2.16 -6.52 3.95
C PHE A 64 2.62 -6.10 5.34
N ALA A 65 2.86 -7.06 6.22
CA ALA A 65 3.30 -6.77 7.58
C ALA A 65 4.64 -6.03 7.60
N THR A 66 5.56 -6.43 6.74
CA THR A 66 6.87 -5.77 6.65
C THR A 66 6.72 -4.33 6.20
N CYS A 67 5.94 -4.11 5.14
CA CYS A 67 5.71 -2.75 4.63
C CYS A 67 4.95 -1.89 5.63
N PHE A 68 3.97 -2.49 6.31
CA PHE A 68 3.18 -1.78 7.31
C PHE A 68 4.06 -1.29 8.45
N LYS A 69 4.92 -2.17 8.95
CA LYS A 69 5.83 -1.80 10.04
C LYS A 69 6.79 -0.69 9.63
N GLU A 70 7.29 -0.75 8.41
CA GLU A 70 8.18 0.30 7.90
C GLU A 70 7.47 1.64 7.82
N GLU A 71 6.21 1.64 7.41
CA GLU A 71 5.47 2.87 7.23
C GLU A 71 4.92 3.43 8.54
N PHE A 72 4.39 2.57 9.40
CA PHE A 72 3.68 2.99 10.61
C PHE A 72 4.47 2.78 11.90
N GLY A 73 5.60 2.10 11.85
CA GLY A 73 6.44 1.87 13.03
C GLY A 73 6.00 0.72 13.92
N VAL A 74 4.85 0.12 13.65
CA VAL A 74 4.34 -1.03 14.39
C VAL A 74 3.81 -2.08 13.43
N THR A 75 3.73 -3.33 13.87
CA THR A 75 3.17 -4.38 13.04
C THR A 75 1.66 -4.21 12.90
N PRO A 76 1.05 -4.77 11.85
CA PRO A 76 -0.40 -4.72 11.69
C PRO A 76 -1.14 -5.28 12.90
N LYS A 77 -0.61 -6.35 13.47
CA LYS A 77 -1.22 -6.98 14.64
C LYS A 77 -1.19 -6.06 15.85
N GLU A 78 -0.04 -5.43 16.08
CA GLU A 78 0.09 -4.46 17.17
C GLU A 78 -0.83 -3.27 16.97
N TYR A 79 -0.92 -2.80 15.74
CA TYR A 79 -1.79 -1.69 15.40
C TYR A 79 -3.26 -2.05 15.66
N GLN A 80 -3.68 -3.24 15.24
CA GLN A 80 -5.04 -3.70 15.44
C GLN A 80 -5.38 -3.81 16.92
N LYS A 81 -4.44 -4.28 17.71
CA LYS A 81 -4.64 -4.41 19.17
C LYS A 81 -4.81 -3.06 19.85
N SER A 82 -4.14 -2.03 19.34
CA SER A 82 -4.18 -0.70 19.96
C SER A 82 -5.38 0.11 19.52
N CYS A 83 -6.14 -0.35 18.54
CA CYS A 83 -7.34 0.36 18.08
C CYS A 83 -8.55 0.23 19.01
#